data_8073d62332555e491d3e2592fb162b5d
#
_entry.id   8073d62332555e491d3e2592fb162b5d
#
_cell.length_a   1.000
_cell.length_b   1.000
_cell.length_c   1.000
_cell.angle_alpha   90.00
_cell.angle_beta   90.00
_cell.angle_gamma   90.00
#
_symmetry.space_group_name_H-M   'P 1'
#
loop_
_entity.id
_entity.type
_entity.pdbx_description
1 polymer ?
#
loop_
_entity_poly.entity_id
_entity_poly.type
_entity_poly.pdbx_seq_one_letter_code
_entity_poly.pdbx_strand_id
1 'polypeptide(L)'
;MIEPVSPASTPAAPESPPAEPRPGPWIVLPTYDEAENLEPIVAAILAALPAATLLVVDDGSPDGTGQIADRLAAADTRVRVLHRTAKAGLGRAYLAGFGVALDGGATAVLQMDADWSHDPASLPGLMAPIADESADLVIGSRYTPGGRVVDWGLARRLISRGGSLFARLVLGLPARDLTGGFKAWRAETLAAIDFDGVHAGGYVFQIEMTYRANRLGARIREVPITFRDRRVGQSKMSRRIVVEALVVVCQLRFDEMRGRGPRRAR
;
A
#
# COMPACT_ATOMS: atom_id res chain seq x y z
N MET A 1 -21.02 -54.89 4.28
CA MET A 1 -21.32 -53.46 4.48
C MET A 1 -20.08 -52.87 5.15
N ILE A 2 -19.34 -52.08 4.41
CA ILE A 2 -18.14 -51.37 4.90
C ILE A 2 -18.55 -49.92 5.05
N GLU A 3 -18.56 -49.40 6.29
CA GLU A 3 -18.85 -47.98 6.56
C GLU A 3 -17.74 -47.10 5.99
N PRO A 4 -18.04 -45.93 5.40
CA PRO A 4 -17.04 -45.01 4.93
C PRO A 4 -16.44 -44.22 6.12
N VAL A 5 -15.12 -44.31 6.24
CA VAL A 5 -14.33 -43.49 7.19
C VAL A 5 -14.42 -42.04 6.79
N SER A 6 -14.98 -41.22 7.69
CA SER A 6 -15.03 -39.76 7.55
C SER A 6 -13.62 -39.17 7.55
N PRO A 7 -13.26 -38.23 6.65
CA PRO A 7 -11.94 -37.58 6.68
C PRO A 7 -11.81 -36.71 7.92
N ALA A 8 -10.75 -36.96 8.67
CA ALA A 8 -10.38 -36.17 9.84
C ALA A 8 -10.18 -34.69 9.44
N SER A 9 -10.91 -33.80 10.09
CA SER A 9 -10.73 -32.36 9.98
C SER A 9 -9.32 -31.99 10.44
N THR A 10 -8.54 -31.42 9.52
CA THR A 10 -7.23 -30.81 9.81
C THR A 10 -7.46 -29.71 10.86
N PRO A 11 -6.73 -29.71 11.99
CA PRO A 11 -6.85 -28.63 12.96
C PRO A 11 -6.42 -27.31 12.31
N ALA A 12 -7.25 -26.26 12.47
CA ALA A 12 -6.90 -24.91 12.08
C ALA A 12 -5.57 -24.51 12.76
N ALA A 13 -4.67 -23.92 12.00
CA ALA A 13 -3.44 -23.37 12.55
C ALA A 13 -3.80 -22.41 13.70
N PRO A 14 -3.04 -22.39 14.80
CA PRO A 14 -3.35 -21.54 15.94
C PRO A 14 -3.33 -20.06 15.44
N GLU A 15 -4.46 -19.37 15.64
CA GLU A 15 -4.52 -17.92 15.50
C GLU A 15 -3.49 -17.33 16.47
N SER A 16 -2.52 -16.62 15.95
CA SER A 16 -1.55 -15.88 16.77
C SER A 16 -2.33 -14.97 17.72
N PRO A 17 -1.99 -14.88 19.01
CA PRO A 17 -2.68 -14.01 19.94
C PRO A 17 -2.66 -12.57 19.43
N PRO A 18 -3.74 -11.79 19.66
CA PRO A 18 -3.78 -10.40 19.23
C PRO A 18 -2.54 -9.69 19.79
N ALA A 19 -1.74 -9.15 18.89
CA ALA A 19 -0.51 -8.47 19.26
C ALA A 19 -0.86 -7.22 20.08
N GLU A 20 -0.12 -6.98 21.18
CA GLU A 20 -0.32 -5.80 22.02
C GLU A 20 -0.34 -4.52 21.19
N PRO A 21 -1.28 -3.56 21.48
CA PRO A 21 -1.37 -2.29 20.78
C PRO A 21 -0.02 -1.55 20.85
N ARG A 22 0.45 -1.03 19.72
CA ARG A 22 1.65 -0.19 19.63
C ARG A 22 1.28 1.13 18.99
N PRO A 23 0.91 2.14 19.80
CA PRO A 23 0.64 3.48 19.31
C PRO A 23 1.85 4.05 18.58
N GLY A 24 1.63 4.68 17.41
CA GLY A 24 2.71 5.26 16.64
C GLY A 24 2.55 5.06 15.13
N PRO A 25 3.54 5.45 14.33
CA PRO A 25 3.52 5.20 12.90
C PRO A 25 3.74 3.71 12.60
N TRP A 26 2.97 3.20 11.65
CA TRP A 26 3.14 1.86 11.10
C TRP A 26 3.51 1.94 9.64
N ILE A 27 4.36 1.03 9.18
CA ILE A 27 4.73 0.88 7.77
C ILE A 27 4.24 -0.48 7.31
N VAL A 28 3.39 -0.50 6.30
CA VAL A 28 2.90 -1.74 5.67
C VAL A 28 3.75 -2.01 4.43
N LEU A 29 4.42 -3.16 4.43
CA LEU A 29 5.37 -3.62 3.41
C LEU A 29 4.89 -4.94 2.81
N PRO A 30 4.09 -4.93 1.74
CA PRO A 30 3.70 -6.15 1.04
C PRO A 30 4.89 -6.81 0.36
N THR A 31 4.99 -8.14 0.47
CA THR A 31 6.06 -8.95 -0.12
C THR A 31 5.51 -10.14 -0.90
N TYR A 32 6.16 -10.45 -2.02
CA TYR A 32 6.00 -11.70 -2.77
C TYR A 32 7.22 -11.92 -3.65
N ASP A 33 8.02 -12.97 -3.35
CA ASP A 33 9.32 -13.26 -3.99
C ASP A 33 10.32 -12.10 -3.79
N GLU A 34 10.53 -11.69 -2.52
CA GLU A 34 11.40 -10.58 -2.15
C GLU A 34 12.55 -11.00 -1.20
N ALA A 35 12.93 -12.29 -1.20
CA ALA A 35 13.93 -12.83 -0.27
C ALA A 35 15.26 -12.06 -0.31
N GLU A 36 15.71 -11.62 -1.48
CA GLU A 36 16.97 -10.87 -1.64
C GLU A 36 16.89 -9.42 -1.15
N ASN A 37 15.67 -8.84 -1.16
CA ASN A 37 15.44 -7.44 -0.84
C ASN A 37 15.04 -7.23 0.62
N LEU A 38 14.40 -8.22 1.27
CA LEU A 38 13.66 -8.02 2.51
C LEU A 38 14.56 -7.56 3.67
N GLU A 39 15.64 -8.29 3.96
CA GLU A 39 16.49 -7.97 5.11
C GLU A 39 17.13 -6.56 4.99
N PRO A 40 17.78 -6.20 3.86
CA PRO A 40 18.38 -4.88 3.74
C PRO A 40 17.36 -3.74 3.70
N ILE A 41 16.15 -3.94 3.14
CA ILE A 41 15.16 -2.88 3.12
C ILE A 41 14.51 -2.67 4.49
N VAL A 42 14.28 -3.74 5.27
CA VAL A 42 13.81 -3.66 6.65
C VAL A 42 14.78 -2.85 7.50
N ALA A 43 16.08 -3.16 7.41
CA ALA A 43 17.11 -2.40 8.12
C ALA A 43 17.11 -0.90 7.75
N ALA A 44 16.99 -0.58 6.45
CA ALA A 44 16.95 0.80 5.97
C ALA A 44 15.68 1.55 6.42
N ILE A 45 14.51 0.89 6.41
CA ILE A 45 13.24 1.45 6.88
C ILE A 45 13.33 1.78 8.37
N LEU A 46 13.78 0.84 9.20
CA LEU A 46 13.89 1.01 10.65
C LEU A 46 14.96 2.04 11.06
N ALA A 47 15.99 2.23 10.23
CA ALA A 47 16.95 3.31 10.40
C ALA A 47 16.36 4.68 10.05
N ALA A 48 15.55 4.76 8.98
CA ALA A 48 14.94 6.01 8.51
C ALA A 48 13.80 6.49 9.43
N LEU A 49 13.02 5.58 10.00
CA LEU A 49 11.90 5.90 10.90
C LEU A 49 11.92 4.98 12.14
N PRO A 50 12.84 5.23 13.12
CA PRO A 50 13.09 4.32 14.25
C PRO A 50 11.88 4.09 15.17
N ALA A 51 10.93 5.04 15.22
CA ALA A 51 9.72 4.93 16.03
C ALA A 51 8.61 4.10 15.36
N ALA A 52 8.80 3.68 14.11
CA ALA A 52 7.76 2.94 13.39
C ALA A 52 7.69 1.47 13.77
N THR A 53 6.49 0.91 13.75
CA THR A 53 6.27 -0.53 13.65
C THR A 53 6.22 -0.91 12.17
N LEU A 54 7.02 -1.87 11.74
CA LEU A 54 7.05 -2.39 10.38
C LEU A 54 6.24 -3.68 10.30
N LEU A 55 5.19 -3.69 9.49
CA LEU A 55 4.39 -4.87 9.19
C LEU A 55 4.74 -5.40 7.80
N VAL A 56 5.44 -6.53 7.76
CA VAL A 56 5.64 -7.30 6.53
C VAL A 56 4.38 -8.10 6.25
N VAL A 57 3.81 -7.95 5.06
CA VAL A 57 2.62 -8.70 4.61
C VAL A 57 3.05 -9.67 3.52
N ASP A 58 3.30 -10.92 3.88
CA ASP A 58 3.76 -11.94 2.95
C ASP A 58 2.60 -12.69 2.30
N ASP A 59 2.51 -12.61 0.98
CA ASP A 59 1.46 -13.23 0.15
C ASP A 59 1.76 -14.72 -0.17
N GLY A 60 2.36 -15.47 0.76
CA GLY A 60 2.71 -16.86 0.57
C GLY A 60 3.88 -17.04 -0.39
N SER A 61 4.96 -16.30 -0.20
CA SER A 61 6.17 -16.35 -1.04
C SER A 61 6.83 -17.73 -1.03
N PRO A 62 7.09 -18.34 -2.20
CA PRO A 62 7.74 -19.64 -2.29
C PRO A 62 9.26 -19.60 -2.13
N ASP A 63 9.89 -18.43 -2.19
CA ASP A 63 11.34 -18.21 -2.23
C ASP A 63 12.01 -18.10 -0.83
N GLY A 64 11.23 -18.25 0.24
CA GLY A 64 11.73 -18.11 1.61
C GLY A 64 11.57 -16.71 2.21
N THR A 65 10.93 -15.76 1.53
CA THR A 65 10.65 -14.42 2.05
C THR A 65 9.95 -14.46 3.41
N GLY A 66 8.92 -15.29 3.57
CA GLY A 66 8.17 -15.41 4.83
C GLY A 66 9.05 -15.85 5.99
N GLN A 67 9.94 -16.84 5.80
CA GLN A 67 10.87 -17.31 6.82
C GLN A 67 11.92 -16.23 7.20
N ILE A 68 12.32 -15.39 6.24
CA ILE A 68 13.17 -14.24 6.52
C ILE A 68 12.41 -13.24 7.38
N ALA A 69 11.16 -12.94 7.05
CA ALA A 69 10.30 -12.05 7.82
C ALA A 69 10.15 -12.50 9.27
N ASP A 70 9.91 -13.81 9.50
CA ASP A 70 9.79 -14.39 10.83
C ASP A 70 11.07 -14.23 11.65
N ARG A 71 12.24 -14.46 11.04
CA ARG A 71 13.54 -14.26 11.71
C ARG A 71 13.75 -12.80 12.09
N LEU A 72 13.38 -11.85 11.23
CA LEU A 72 13.47 -10.42 11.51
C LEU A 72 12.54 -10.01 12.65
N ALA A 73 11.31 -10.53 12.68
CA ALA A 73 10.35 -10.27 13.75
C ALA A 73 10.81 -10.87 15.11
N ALA A 74 11.47 -12.03 15.09
CA ALA A 74 12.05 -12.62 16.31
C ALA A 74 13.25 -11.80 16.84
N ALA A 75 14.00 -11.13 15.95
CA ALA A 75 15.17 -10.34 16.30
C ALA A 75 14.85 -8.89 16.72
N ASP A 76 13.81 -8.29 16.17
CA ASP A 76 13.42 -6.89 16.43
C ASP A 76 11.92 -6.78 16.66
N THR A 77 11.55 -6.40 17.86
CA THR A 77 10.14 -6.27 18.28
C THR A 77 9.34 -5.22 17.51
N ARG A 78 9.99 -4.33 16.76
CA ARG A 78 9.36 -3.37 15.86
C ARG A 78 8.88 -4.01 14.55
N VAL A 79 9.38 -5.20 14.20
CA VAL A 79 8.96 -5.95 13.02
C VAL A 79 7.83 -6.90 13.39
N ARG A 80 6.79 -6.92 12.59
CA ARG A 80 5.67 -7.85 12.67
C ARG A 80 5.45 -8.49 11.31
N VAL A 81 4.82 -9.66 11.30
CA VAL A 81 4.53 -10.40 10.08
C VAL A 81 3.05 -10.75 10.02
N LEU A 82 2.46 -10.55 8.85
CA LEU A 82 1.16 -11.09 8.48
C LEU A 82 1.36 -12.06 7.31
N HIS A 83 1.25 -13.35 7.59
CA HIS A 83 1.22 -14.35 6.53
C HIS A 83 -0.16 -14.48 5.92
N ARG A 84 -0.24 -14.40 4.60
CA ARG A 84 -1.46 -14.65 3.85
C ARG A 84 -1.32 -15.98 3.10
N THR A 85 -2.42 -16.73 3.00
CA THR A 85 -2.40 -18.09 2.46
C THR A 85 -2.15 -18.16 0.96
N ALA A 86 -2.40 -17.07 0.23
CA ALA A 86 -2.24 -17.01 -1.22
C ALA A 86 -2.12 -15.57 -1.73
N LYS A 87 -1.45 -15.42 -2.87
CA LYS A 87 -1.34 -14.17 -3.61
C LYS A 87 -2.69 -13.72 -4.15
N ALA A 88 -3.27 -12.70 -3.54
CA ALA A 88 -4.54 -12.11 -3.99
C ALA A 88 -4.37 -10.70 -4.61
N GLY A 89 -3.12 -10.28 -4.83
CA GLY A 89 -2.77 -9.00 -5.44
C GLY A 89 -2.44 -7.91 -4.42
N LEU A 90 -1.66 -6.93 -4.89
CA LEU A 90 -1.06 -5.87 -4.06
C LEU A 90 -2.10 -5.08 -3.24
N GLY A 91 -3.24 -4.71 -3.85
CA GLY A 91 -4.29 -3.96 -3.14
C GLY A 91 -4.85 -4.73 -1.94
N ARG A 92 -5.08 -6.04 -2.10
CA ARG A 92 -5.58 -6.90 -1.02
C ARG A 92 -4.56 -7.09 0.10
N ALA A 93 -3.26 -7.13 -0.25
CA ALA A 93 -2.19 -7.17 0.75
C ALA A 93 -2.15 -5.87 1.56
N TYR A 94 -2.24 -4.71 0.90
CA TYR A 94 -2.33 -3.43 1.60
C TYR A 94 -3.56 -3.33 2.50
N LEU A 95 -4.76 -3.69 2.02
CA LEU A 95 -5.97 -3.64 2.84
C LEU A 95 -5.87 -4.52 4.09
N ALA A 96 -5.35 -5.74 3.95
CA ALA A 96 -5.11 -6.62 5.10
C ALA A 96 -4.11 -6.00 6.09
N GLY A 97 -3.00 -5.47 5.58
CA GLY A 97 -2.00 -4.78 6.42
C GLY A 97 -2.54 -3.52 7.08
N PHE A 98 -3.39 -2.75 6.41
CA PHE A 98 -4.04 -1.57 6.99
C PHE A 98 -4.96 -1.95 8.15
N GLY A 99 -5.77 -3.02 8.00
CA GLY A 99 -6.59 -3.53 9.09
C GLY A 99 -5.75 -3.86 10.31
N VAL A 100 -4.69 -4.67 10.15
CA VAL A 100 -3.79 -5.04 11.25
C VAL A 100 -3.11 -3.83 11.89
N ALA A 101 -2.68 -2.85 11.09
CA ALA A 101 -2.06 -1.64 11.62
C ALA A 101 -3.04 -0.79 12.44
N LEU A 102 -4.28 -0.62 11.95
CA LEU A 102 -5.33 0.12 12.65
C LEU A 102 -5.72 -0.57 13.95
N ASP A 103 -5.95 -1.87 13.92
CA ASP A 103 -6.25 -2.70 15.11
C ASP A 103 -5.09 -2.68 16.11
N GLY A 104 -3.85 -2.56 15.61
CA GLY A 104 -2.62 -2.41 16.40
C GLY A 104 -2.42 -1.02 17.02
N GLY A 105 -3.35 -0.08 16.83
CA GLY A 105 -3.28 1.26 17.41
C GLY A 105 -2.41 2.24 16.62
N ALA A 106 -2.25 2.04 15.31
CA ALA A 106 -1.51 2.99 14.48
C ALA A 106 -2.09 4.39 14.57
N THR A 107 -1.22 5.41 14.71
CA THR A 107 -1.60 6.83 14.59
C THR A 107 -1.42 7.35 13.17
N ALA A 108 -0.51 6.73 12.43
CA ALA A 108 -0.30 6.93 11.01
C ALA A 108 0.07 5.60 10.34
N VAL A 109 -0.33 5.41 9.08
CA VAL A 109 0.00 4.22 8.30
C VAL A 109 0.70 4.64 7.02
N LEU A 110 1.94 4.18 6.84
CA LEU A 110 2.71 4.38 5.63
C LEU A 110 2.66 3.10 4.78
N GLN A 111 2.59 3.26 3.48
CA GLN A 111 2.67 2.16 2.52
C GLN A 111 3.90 2.30 1.65
N MET A 112 4.63 1.21 1.46
CA MET A 112 5.87 1.17 0.72
C MET A 112 6.06 -0.21 0.07
N ASP A 113 6.60 -0.25 -1.14
CA ASP A 113 6.95 -1.51 -1.81
C ASP A 113 8.36 -1.98 -1.38
N ALA A 114 8.59 -3.30 -1.37
CA ALA A 114 9.84 -3.92 -0.90
C ALA A 114 10.97 -3.96 -1.94
N ASP A 115 10.73 -3.53 -3.18
CA ASP A 115 11.59 -3.72 -4.35
C ASP A 115 12.63 -2.59 -4.58
N TRP A 116 12.88 -1.75 -3.57
CA TRP A 116 13.77 -0.59 -3.64
C TRP A 116 13.37 0.50 -4.63
N SER A 117 12.16 0.45 -5.19
CA SER A 117 11.66 1.52 -6.03
C SER A 117 11.36 2.81 -5.25
N HIS A 118 11.06 2.65 -3.96
CA HIS A 118 10.88 3.71 -2.98
C HIS A 118 12.10 3.79 -2.06
N ASP A 119 12.68 4.96 -1.91
CA ASP A 119 13.82 5.19 -1.02
C ASP A 119 13.34 5.35 0.43
N PRO A 120 13.75 4.46 1.37
CA PRO A 120 13.40 4.60 2.79
C PRO A 120 13.79 5.95 3.40
N ALA A 121 14.85 6.60 2.91
CA ALA A 121 15.25 7.93 3.36
C ALA A 121 14.17 9.01 3.15
N SER A 122 13.16 8.75 2.31
CA SER A 122 12.02 9.65 2.10
C SER A 122 10.92 9.51 3.16
N LEU A 123 10.91 8.45 3.97
CA LEU A 123 9.86 8.19 4.98
C LEU A 123 9.65 9.35 5.97
N PRO A 124 10.69 9.98 6.55
CA PRO A 124 10.49 11.12 7.43
C PRO A 124 9.79 12.30 6.74
N GLY A 125 10.12 12.55 5.45
CA GLY A 125 9.47 13.59 4.65
C GLY A 125 7.99 13.32 4.38
N LEU A 126 7.60 12.05 4.21
CA LEU A 126 6.19 11.68 4.09
C LEU A 126 5.46 11.78 5.42
N MET A 127 6.14 11.46 6.51
CA MET A 127 5.54 11.49 7.86
C MET A 127 5.34 12.91 8.38
N ALA A 128 6.22 13.84 8.04
CA ALA A 128 6.20 15.21 8.60
C ALA A 128 4.84 15.92 8.43
N PRO A 129 4.16 15.96 7.26
CA PRO A 129 2.86 16.61 7.14
C PRO A 129 1.72 15.89 7.86
N ILE A 130 1.87 14.62 8.21
CA ILE A 130 0.93 13.89 9.07
C ILE A 130 1.17 14.28 10.54
N ALA A 131 2.43 14.36 10.95
CA ALA A 131 2.83 14.67 12.32
C ALA A 131 2.49 16.11 12.72
N ASP A 132 2.64 17.08 11.80
CA ASP A 132 2.28 18.49 12.01
C ASP A 132 0.80 18.80 11.72
N GLU A 133 0.02 17.77 11.47
CA GLU A 133 -1.42 17.83 11.18
C GLU A 133 -1.81 18.69 9.96
N SER A 134 -0.87 18.99 9.05
CA SER A 134 -1.13 19.77 7.85
C SER A 134 -1.71 18.94 6.69
N ALA A 135 -1.68 17.60 6.80
CA ALA A 135 -2.24 16.67 5.84
C ALA A 135 -2.88 15.46 6.52
N ASP A 136 -3.83 14.85 5.82
CA ASP A 136 -4.49 13.60 6.21
C ASP A 136 -4.05 12.44 5.30
N LEU A 137 -3.57 12.78 4.09
CA LEU A 137 -2.93 11.88 3.15
C LEU A 137 -1.74 12.59 2.51
N VAL A 138 -0.57 11.96 2.58
CA VAL A 138 0.64 12.42 1.88
C VAL A 138 1.02 11.41 0.80
N ILE A 139 1.28 11.91 -0.40
CA ILE A 139 1.70 11.11 -1.56
C ILE A 139 3.15 11.43 -1.88
N GLY A 140 4.01 10.43 -1.86
CA GLY A 140 5.35 10.51 -2.42
C GLY A 140 5.25 10.61 -3.94
N SER A 141 5.41 11.84 -4.45
CA SER A 141 5.10 12.17 -5.84
C SER A 141 6.35 12.24 -6.71
N ARG A 142 6.27 11.57 -7.85
CA ARG A 142 7.26 11.63 -8.93
C ARG A 142 7.09 12.86 -9.82
N TYR A 143 5.93 13.53 -9.73
CA TYR A 143 5.48 14.53 -10.70
C TYR A 143 5.25 15.92 -10.09
N THR A 144 5.41 16.06 -8.79
CA THR A 144 5.47 17.38 -8.15
C THR A 144 6.87 18.02 -8.35
N PRO A 145 7.03 19.36 -8.26
CA PRO A 145 8.35 19.99 -8.35
C PRO A 145 9.38 19.34 -7.41
N GLY A 146 10.52 18.95 -7.94
CA GLY A 146 11.56 18.18 -7.23
C GLY A 146 11.44 16.66 -7.32
N GLY A 147 10.27 16.13 -7.71
CA GLY A 147 10.05 14.71 -7.93
C GLY A 147 10.77 14.20 -9.20
N ARG A 148 11.24 12.95 -9.16
CA ARG A 148 12.03 12.36 -10.26
C ARG A 148 11.66 10.90 -10.47
N VAL A 149 11.83 10.45 -11.72
CA VAL A 149 11.82 9.04 -12.10
C VAL A 149 13.15 8.74 -12.77
N VAL A 150 13.87 7.76 -12.24
CA VAL A 150 15.16 7.29 -12.74
C VAL A 150 14.97 5.94 -13.42
N ASP A 151 15.71 5.68 -14.48
CA ASP A 151 15.79 4.42 -15.22
C ASP A 151 14.52 3.96 -15.96
N TRP A 152 13.49 4.84 -16.10
CA TRP A 152 12.32 4.53 -16.91
C TRP A 152 12.46 5.03 -18.34
N GLY A 153 12.07 4.20 -19.31
CA GLY A 153 11.91 4.61 -20.71
C GLY A 153 10.80 5.66 -20.88
N LEU A 154 10.91 6.48 -21.93
CA LEU A 154 9.97 7.57 -22.23
C LEU A 154 8.51 7.09 -22.32
N ALA A 155 8.25 5.95 -22.97
CA ALA A 155 6.90 5.40 -23.11
C ALA A 155 6.24 5.12 -21.75
N ARG A 156 6.97 4.50 -20.81
CA ARG A 156 6.46 4.22 -19.45
C ARG A 156 6.19 5.49 -18.67
N ARG A 157 7.06 6.52 -18.81
CA ARG A 157 6.85 7.84 -18.19
C ARG A 157 5.58 8.51 -18.72
N LEU A 158 5.38 8.49 -20.05
CA LEU A 158 4.19 9.07 -20.68
C LEU A 158 2.90 8.35 -20.25
N ILE A 159 2.89 7.01 -20.23
CA ILE A 159 1.75 6.22 -19.79
C ILE A 159 1.40 6.53 -18.33
N SER A 160 2.39 6.55 -17.43
CA SER A 160 2.17 6.81 -16.01
C SER A 160 1.69 8.24 -15.74
N ARG A 161 2.29 9.25 -16.40
CA ARG A 161 1.83 10.65 -16.30
C ARG A 161 0.45 10.84 -16.92
N GLY A 162 0.22 10.24 -18.09
CA GLY A 162 -1.08 10.29 -18.79
C GLY A 162 -2.19 9.65 -17.97
N GLY A 163 -1.94 8.49 -17.37
CA GLY A 163 -2.87 7.81 -16.49
C GLY A 163 -3.21 8.63 -15.24
N SER A 164 -2.19 9.23 -14.59
CA SER A 164 -2.42 10.13 -13.45
C SER A 164 -3.20 11.40 -13.85
N LEU A 165 -2.87 12.00 -15.00
CA LEU A 165 -3.57 13.19 -15.51
C LEU A 165 -5.03 12.87 -15.83
N PHE A 166 -5.29 11.74 -16.51
CA PHE A 166 -6.64 11.28 -16.82
C PHE A 166 -7.47 11.06 -15.54
N ALA A 167 -6.96 10.31 -14.58
CA ALA A 167 -7.64 10.06 -13.31
C ALA A 167 -7.90 11.38 -12.55
N ARG A 168 -6.91 12.28 -12.54
CA ARG A 168 -7.02 13.59 -11.93
C ARG A 168 -8.16 14.41 -12.51
N LEU A 169 -8.26 14.47 -13.84
CA LEU A 169 -9.29 15.25 -14.53
C LEU A 169 -10.69 14.63 -14.37
N VAL A 170 -10.81 13.31 -14.53
CA VAL A 170 -12.10 12.61 -14.45
C VAL A 170 -12.66 12.62 -13.04
N LEU A 171 -11.81 12.37 -12.02
CA LEU A 171 -12.23 12.27 -10.62
C LEU A 171 -12.13 13.60 -9.84
N GLY A 172 -11.60 14.66 -10.44
CA GLY A 172 -11.45 15.96 -9.78
C GLY A 172 -10.44 15.95 -8.62
N LEU A 173 -9.35 15.17 -8.74
CA LEU A 173 -8.37 15.00 -7.66
C LEU A 173 -7.31 16.10 -7.67
N PRO A 174 -6.83 16.57 -6.49
CA PRO A 174 -5.82 17.64 -6.42
C PRO A 174 -4.41 17.15 -6.75
N ALA A 175 -4.11 15.87 -6.53
CA ALA A 175 -2.77 15.31 -6.66
C ALA A 175 -2.35 15.06 -8.12
N ARG A 176 -1.05 15.16 -8.41
CA ARG A 176 -0.44 14.94 -9.73
C ARG A 176 -0.03 13.50 -9.95
N ASP A 177 0.37 12.80 -8.87
CA ASP A 177 0.78 11.41 -8.91
C ASP A 177 -0.23 10.51 -8.20
N LEU A 178 -1.11 9.91 -8.98
CA LEU A 178 -2.19 9.06 -8.45
C LEU A 178 -1.88 7.57 -8.53
N THR A 179 -0.84 7.18 -9.28
CA THR A 179 -0.46 5.79 -9.49
C THR A 179 0.69 5.32 -8.60
N GLY A 180 1.27 6.21 -7.80
CA GLY A 180 2.34 5.90 -6.86
C GLY A 180 1.82 5.16 -5.63
N GLY A 181 2.57 4.13 -5.20
CA GLY A 181 2.25 3.33 -4.01
C GLY A 181 2.88 3.86 -2.71
N PHE A 182 3.70 4.90 -2.76
CA PHE A 182 4.40 5.44 -1.59
C PHE A 182 3.56 6.55 -0.96
N LYS A 183 2.89 6.25 0.13
CA LYS A 183 1.94 7.16 0.78
C LYS A 183 2.03 7.08 2.30
N ALA A 184 1.64 8.17 2.97
CA ALA A 184 1.40 8.20 4.41
C ALA A 184 -0.02 8.68 4.68
N TRP A 185 -0.71 7.99 5.57
CA TRP A 185 -2.10 8.21 5.94
C TRP A 185 -2.21 8.56 7.41
N ARG A 186 -3.02 9.54 7.76
CA ARG A 186 -3.54 9.65 9.11
C ARG A 186 -4.43 8.44 9.38
N ALA A 187 -4.25 7.76 10.50
CA ALA A 187 -4.97 6.53 10.81
C ALA A 187 -6.50 6.72 10.79
N GLU A 188 -7.00 7.83 11.35
CA GLU A 188 -8.42 8.16 11.36
C GLU A 188 -9.01 8.30 9.95
N THR A 189 -8.26 8.94 9.04
CA THR A 189 -8.69 9.07 7.63
C THR A 189 -8.72 7.72 6.94
N LEU A 190 -7.70 6.88 7.18
CA LEU A 190 -7.64 5.55 6.60
C LEU A 190 -8.76 4.65 7.14
N ALA A 191 -9.03 4.70 8.45
CA ALA A 191 -10.10 3.94 9.10
C ALA A 191 -11.51 4.35 8.63
N ALA A 192 -11.68 5.60 8.18
CA ALA A 192 -12.95 6.08 7.64
C ALA A 192 -13.24 5.55 6.22
N ILE A 193 -12.26 4.95 5.54
CA ILE A 193 -12.46 4.33 4.22
C ILE A 193 -13.10 2.95 4.41
N ASP A 194 -14.22 2.73 3.72
CA ASP A 194 -14.85 1.41 3.59
C ASP A 194 -13.97 0.49 2.72
N PHE A 195 -13.19 -0.41 3.38
CA PHE A 195 -12.30 -1.34 2.70
C PHE A 195 -13.03 -2.43 1.92
N ASP A 196 -14.21 -2.85 2.38
CA ASP A 196 -15.02 -3.87 1.70
C ASP A 196 -15.52 -3.39 0.34
N GLY A 197 -15.76 -2.09 0.24
CA GLY A 197 -16.13 -1.44 -1.02
C GLY A 197 -14.95 -1.17 -1.97
N VAL A 198 -13.70 -1.50 -1.62
CA VAL A 198 -12.53 -1.33 -2.49
C VAL A 198 -12.37 -2.56 -3.38
N HIS A 199 -12.60 -2.41 -4.66
CA HIS A 199 -12.57 -3.52 -5.62
C HIS A 199 -11.37 -3.50 -6.57
N ALA A 200 -10.72 -2.36 -6.71
CA ALA A 200 -9.60 -2.19 -7.62
C ALA A 200 -8.34 -2.93 -7.16
N GLY A 201 -7.63 -3.52 -8.11
CA GLY A 201 -6.32 -4.15 -7.90
C GLY A 201 -5.17 -3.33 -8.48
N GLY A 202 -3.94 -3.71 -8.17
CA GLY A 202 -2.73 -3.13 -8.77
C GLY A 202 -2.64 -1.60 -8.65
N TYR A 203 -2.33 -0.94 -9.75
CA TYR A 203 -2.19 0.53 -9.79
C TYR A 203 -3.52 1.28 -9.59
N VAL A 204 -4.64 0.66 -9.95
CA VAL A 204 -5.97 1.28 -9.81
C VAL A 204 -6.36 1.40 -8.35
N PHE A 205 -5.94 0.46 -7.52
CA PHE A 205 -6.06 0.53 -6.07
C PHE A 205 -5.55 1.86 -5.51
N GLN A 206 -4.40 2.33 -5.99
CA GLN A 206 -3.81 3.58 -5.53
C GLN A 206 -4.67 4.80 -5.88
N ILE A 207 -5.29 4.78 -7.06
CA ILE A 207 -6.21 5.83 -7.52
C ILE A 207 -7.49 5.81 -6.69
N GLU A 208 -8.09 4.62 -6.52
CA GLU A 208 -9.34 4.44 -5.78
C GLU A 208 -9.20 4.87 -4.32
N MET A 209 -8.15 4.45 -3.62
CA MET A 209 -7.90 4.85 -2.23
C MET A 209 -7.75 6.37 -2.10
N THR A 210 -7.01 7.01 -3.01
CA THR A 210 -6.85 8.47 -3.01
C THR A 210 -8.19 9.17 -3.28
N TYR A 211 -8.98 8.64 -4.19
CA TYR A 211 -10.32 9.16 -4.49
C TYR A 211 -11.25 9.05 -3.29
N ARG A 212 -11.28 7.90 -2.60
CA ARG A 212 -12.08 7.71 -1.39
C ARG A 212 -11.71 8.68 -0.29
N ALA A 213 -10.40 8.88 -0.04
CA ALA A 213 -9.91 9.87 0.91
C ALA A 213 -10.34 11.30 0.53
N ASN A 214 -10.22 11.68 -0.73
CA ASN A 214 -10.67 12.99 -1.22
C ASN A 214 -12.19 13.19 -1.02
N ARG A 215 -12.99 12.15 -1.19
CA ARG A 215 -14.45 12.17 -0.94
C ARG A 215 -14.78 12.37 0.55
N LEU A 216 -13.94 11.89 1.44
CA LEU A 216 -14.04 12.13 2.88
C LEU A 216 -13.52 13.52 3.30
N GLY A 217 -13.13 14.37 2.35
CA GLY A 217 -12.61 15.71 2.64
C GLY A 217 -11.16 15.74 3.13
N ALA A 218 -10.41 14.65 2.95
CA ALA A 218 -9.01 14.58 3.38
C ALA A 218 -8.14 15.64 2.72
N ARG A 219 -7.29 16.28 3.50
CA ARG A 219 -6.25 17.22 3.04
C ARG A 219 -5.11 16.41 2.43
N ILE A 220 -5.02 16.43 1.10
CA ILE A 220 -4.02 15.67 0.34
C ILE A 220 -2.83 16.57 0.01
N ARG A 221 -1.62 16.12 0.37
CA ARG A 221 -0.35 16.77 0.01
C ARG A 221 0.54 15.85 -0.80
N GLU A 222 1.39 16.43 -1.64
CA GLU A 222 2.43 15.73 -2.39
C GLU A 222 3.81 16.17 -1.89
N VAL A 223 4.67 15.18 -1.62
CA VAL A 223 6.08 15.38 -1.28
C VAL A 223 6.94 14.82 -2.40
N PRO A 224 7.95 15.54 -2.90
CA PRO A 224 8.78 15.05 -3.99
C PRO A 224 9.61 13.84 -3.56
N ILE A 225 9.60 12.80 -4.39
CA ILE A 225 10.46 11.62 -4.22
C ILE A 225 11.27 11.33 -5.47
N THR A 226 12.37 10.59 -5.30
CA THR A 226 13.08 9.96 -6.40
C THR A 226 12.64 8.51 -6.48
N PHE A 227 11.93 8.16 -7.55
CA PHE A 227 11.53 6.79 -7.84
C PHE A 227 12.56 6.14 -8.77
N ARG A 228 13.05 4.96 -8.40
CA ARG A 228 13.97 4.17 -9.21
C ARG A 228 13.25 2.97 -9.82
N ASP A 229 13.75 2.44 -10.93
CA ASP A 229 13.23 1.13 -11.37
C ASP A 229 13.71 0.03 -10.41
N ARG A 230 12.96 -1.06 -10.34
CA ARG A 230 13.25 -2.20 -9.46
C ARG A 230 14.67 -2.69 -9.67
N ARG A 231 15.33 -3.11 -8.59
CA ARG A 231 16.65 -3.75 -8.67
C ARG A 231 16.56 -5.15 -9.24
N VAL A 232 15.48 -5.88 -8.93
CA VAL A 232 15.23 -7.26 -9.35
C VAL A 232 13.80 -7.37 -9.87
N GLY A 233 13.58 -8.16 -10.94
CA GLY A 233 12.28 -8.45 -11.53
C GLY A 233 11.88 -7.55 -12.70
N GLN A 234 10.85 -7.98 -13.45
CA GLN A 234 10.31 -7.23 -14.59
C GLN A 234 9.08 -6.42 -14.22
N SER A 235 8.95 -5.22 -14.80
CA SER A 235 7.77 -4.39 -14.64
C SER A 235 6.52 -5.07 -15.22
N LYS A 236 5.47 -5.20 -14.39
CA LYS A 236 4.19 -5.83 -14.79
C LYS A 236 3.23 -4.89 -15.52
N MET A 237 3.67 -3.71 -15.99
CA MET A 237 2.80 -2.81 -16.76
C MET A 237 2.47 -3.41 -18.13
N SER A 238 1.27 -3.95 -18.25
CA SER A 238 0.70 -4.42 -19.53
C SER A 238 -0.36 -3.44 -20.05
N ARG A 239 -0.64 -3.48 -21.36
CA ARG A 239 -1.73 -2.70 -21.97
C ARG A 239 -3.08 -2.99 -21.29
N ARG A 240 -3.30 -4.22 -20.84
CA ARG A 240 -4.49 -4.63 -20.11
C ARG A 240 -4.67 -3.85 -18.80
N ILE A 241 -3.61 -3.66 -18.03
CA ILE A 241 -3.63 -2.88 -16.78
C ILE A 241 -3.98 -1.41 -17.04
N VAL A 242 -3.49 -0.83 -18.14
CA VAL A 242 -3.81 0.55 -18.51
C VAL A 242 -5.29 0.68 -18.86
N VAL A 243 -5.83 -0.24 -19.68
CA VAL A 243 -7.25 -0.24 -20.05
C VAL A 243 -8.14 -0.45 -18.82
N GLU A 244 -7.79 -1.40 -17.95
CA GLU A 244 -8.49 -1.63 -16.68
C GLU A 244 -8.54 -0.37 -15.83
N ALA A 245 -7.41 0.35 -15.72
CA ALA A 245 -7.36 1.61 -14.98
C ALA A 245 -8.31 2.66 -15.54
N LEU A 246 -8.35 2.82 -16.87
CA LEU A 246 -9.27 3.78 -17.52
C LEU A 246 -10.73 3.42 -17.25
N VAL A 247 -11.08 2.13 -17.36
CA VAL A 247 -12.46 1.65 -17.12
C VAL A 247 -12.88 1.92 -15.69
N VAL A 248 -12.03 1.53 -14.70
CA VAL A 248 -12.38 1.71 -13.28
C VAL A 248 -12.48 3.19 -12.91
N VAL A 249 -11.61 4.06 -13.42
CA VAL A 249 -11.71 5.51 -13.20
C VAL A 249 -13.04 6.06 -13.71
N CYS A 250 -13.47 5.63 -14.92
CA CYS A 250 -14.78 6.02 -15.46
C CYS A 250 -15.94 5.46 -14.62
N GLN A 251 -15.84 4.21 -14.14
CA GLN A 251 -16.84 3.60 -13.25
C GLN A 251 -16.97 4.35 -11.93
N LEU A 252 -15.88 4.69 -11.27
CA LEU A 252 -15.90 5.48 -10.03
C LEU A 252 -16.60 6.83 -10.23
N ARG A 253 -16.36 7.51 -11.36
CA ARG A 253 -17.05 8.76 -11.69
C ARG A 253 -18.53 8.56 -11.93
N PHE A 254 -18.89 7.50 -12.66
CA PHE A 254 -20.29 7.18 -12.99
C PHE A 254 -21.10 6.78 -11.75
N ASP A 255 -20.51 6.00 -10.85
CA ASP A 255 -21.14 5.63 -9.58
C ASP A 255 -21.36 6.85 -8.69
N GLU A 256 -20.40 7.80 -8.69
CA GLU A 256 -20.57 9.08 -8.02
C GLU A 256 -21.80 9.86 -8.55
N MET A 257 -21.93 9.96 -9.88
CA MET A 257 -23.07 10.68 -10.51
C MET A 257 -24.41 10.02 -10.21
N ARG A 258 -24.41 8.69 -9.96
CA ARG A 258 -25.61 7.92 -9.57
C ARG A 258 -25.87 7.90 -8.07
N GLY A 259 -25.08 8.61 -7.27
CA GLY A 259 -25.19 8.60 -5.81
C GLY A 259 -24.76 7.28 -5.14
N ARG A 260 -24.09 6.39 -5.89
CA ARG A 260 -23.53 5.12 -5.41
C ARG A 260 -22.05 5.20 -5.05
N GLY A 261 -21.43 6.37 -5.22
CA GLY A 261 -20.03 6.61 -4.92
C GLY A 261 -19.71 6.52 -3.41
N PRO A 262 -18.41 6.52 -3.05
CA PRO A 262 -17.99 6.54 -1.65
C PRO A 262 -18.65 7.68 -0.89
N ARG A 263 -18.91 7.49 0.42
CA ARG A 263 -19.55 8.51 1.25
C ARG A 263 -18.80 9.85 1.18
N ARG A 264 -19.54 10.95 1.12
CA ARG A 264 -18.97 12.30 1.29
C ARG A 264 -18.86 12.60 2.79
N ALA A 265 -17.81 13.35 3.18
CA ALA A 265 -17.86 14.05 4.45
C ALA A 265 -19.14 14.90 4.51
N ARG A 266 -19.85 14.82 5.60
CA ARG A 266 -21.00 15.69 5.90
C ARG A 266 -20.51 17.06 6.35
#